data_913387dcbcc3dd99b6abf58dd4c7f60b
#
_entry.id   913387dcbcc3dd99b6abf58dd4c7f60b
#
_cell.length_a   1.000
_cell.length_b   1.000
_cell.length_c   1.000
_cell.angle_alpha   90.00
_cell.angle_beta   90.00
_cell.angle_gamma   90.00
#
_symmetry.space_group_name_H-M   'P 1'
#
loop_
_entity.id
_entity.type
_entity.pdbx_description
1 polymer ?
#
loop_
_entity_poly.entity_id
_entity_poly.type
_entity_poly.pdbx_seq_one_letter_code
_entity_poly.pdbx_strand_id
1 'polypeptide(L)'
;MKSIEDIRGNFPALQQNVWGKPLVYLDNGATSQKPQCVIDLVDRMHCGANANVHRAMHKLSDEATALYEGAREKVREFINAPARENIIFTSGTTASINLAASSFCRKFLGEGDKVMISGDSHHSNIVPWQMACEMAGASIVVIPVKDNGELDMEEFHRLLDEKVKIVAVEHISNVLGLVNPVKEVIEAAHSKGAAVLVDGAQGIVHCKVDVQELDCDFYVFSGHKIYATTGSGVVYGKKELLEAMPPYMGGGDMVDTVTFEKTTYAPLPLKFEAGTPNFIAQASLAPALEFAQSLREGEIAQVIEAEERKIIAYLKDELQKIEGCTVYGLGWMQQDGAAEPQWGAPGSKIPLFSFNIEGCFPSDLAQLLDKMGVAVRTGLMCCEPLMTRFGVTSMVRVSFLPYNTLQEAEYFIASLLRAVRMLR
;
A
#
# COMPACT_ATOMS: atom_id res chain seq x y z
N MET A 1 -1.34 -19.00 16.57
CA MET A 1 -2.73 -18.87 16.07
C MET A 1 -3.07 -20.08 15.21
N LYS A 2 -4.27 -20.64 15.34
CA LYS A 2 -4.67 -21.85 14.59
C LYS A 2 -5.95 -21.65 13.76
N SER A 3 -6.65 -20.55 13.96
CA SER A 3 -7.89 -20.23 13.24
C SER A 3 -8.02 -18.73 12.95
N ILE A 4 -8.95 -18.35 12.09
CA ILE A 4 -9.27 -16.94 11.81
C ILE A 4 -9.81 -16.24 13.06
N GLU A 5 -10.56 -16.94 13.90
CA GLU A 5 -11.06 -16.43 15.17
C GLU A 5 -9.92 -16.08 16.14
N ASP A 6 -8.86 -16.92 16.20
CA ASP A 6 -7.66 -16.64 16.99
C ASP A 6 -6.96 -15.36 16.48
N ILE A 7 -6.91 -15.15 15.15
CA ILE A 7 -6.37 -13.93 14.56
C ILE A 7 -7.22 -12.74 14.96
N ARG A 8 -8.54 -12.81 14.73
CA ARG A 8 -9.52 -11.75 15.02
C ARG A 8 -9.52 -11.34 16.50
N GLY A 9 -9.30 -12.28 17.40
CA GLY A 9 -9.21 -12.03 18.84
C GLY A 9 -8.09 -11.05 19.24
N ASN A 10 -7.07 -10.86 18.40
CA ASN A 10 -6.00 -9.89 18.65
C ASN A 10 -6.39 -8.44 18.30
N PHE A 11 -7.55 -8.18 17.71
CA PHE A 11 -7.98 -6.87 17.25
C PHE A 11 -9.16 -6.33 18.07
N PRO A 12 -8.89 -5.51 19.12
CA PRO A 12 -9.95 -5.01 20.02
C PRO A 12 -11.05 -4.25 19.31
N ALA A 13 -10.68 -3.46 18.28
CA ALA A 13 -11.65 -2.67 17.52
C ALA A 13 -12.71 -3.51 16.79
N LEU A 14 -12.42 -4.78 16.48
CA LEU A 14 -13.36 -5.68 15.80
C LEU A 14 -14.35 -6.34 16.76
N GLN A 15 -14.20 -6.13 18.07
CA GLN A 15 -15.10 -6.68 19.10
C GLN A 15 -16.27 -5.74 19.45
N GLN A 16 -16.35 -4.58 18.82
CA GLN A 16 -17.37 -3.57 19.10
C GLN A 16 -18.66 -3.78 18.31
N ASN A 17 -19.75 -3.19 18.82
CA ASN A 17 -20.99 -3.04 18.08
C ASN A 17 -21.12 -1.63 17.49
N VAL A 18 -21.62 -1.55 16.26
CA VAL A 18 -21.95 -0.32 15.56
C VAL A 18 -23.44 -0.33 15.23
N TRP A 19 -24.16 0.71 15.64
CA TRP A 19 -25.64 0.77 15.53
C TRP A 19 -26.36 -0.44 16.15
N GLY A 20 -25.79 -1.01 17.22
CA GLY A 20 -26.34 -2.20 17.89
C GLY A 20 -26.13 -3.51 17.12
N LYS A 21 -25.27 -3.54 16.12
CA LYS A 21 -24.89 -4.71 15.33
C LYS A 21 -23.39 -4.99 15.50
N PRO A 22 -22.94 -6.26 15.47
CA PRO A 22 -21.52 -6.57 15.39
C PRO A 22 -20.88 -5.85 14.21
N LEU A 23 -19.68 -5.28 14.41
CA LEU A 23 -18.94 -4.62 13.35
C LEU A 23 -18.43 -5.63 12.32
N VAL A 24 -18.80 -5.41 11.05
CA VAL A 24 -18.22 -6.05 9.87
C VAL A 24 -17.39 -4.99 9.15
N TYR A 25 -16.06 -5.02 9.37
CA TYR A 25 -15.14 -4.02 8.84
C TYR A 25 -14.52 -4.47 7.51
N LEU A 26 -14.98 -3.89 6.41
CA LEU A 26 -14.57 -4.20 5.03
C LEU A 26 -13.92 -3.01 4.31
N ASP A 27 -13.34 -2.05 5.03
CA ASP A 27 -12.57 -0.92 4.47
C ASP A 27 -11.06 -1.07 4.73
N ASN A 28 -10.55 -2.30 4.70
CA ASN A 28 -9.15 -2.62 4.98
C ASN A 28 -8.17 -2.04 3.96
N GLY A 29 -8.57 -1.91 2.71
CA GLY A 29 -7.76 -1.28 1.67
C GLY A 29 -7.49 0.22 1.92
N ALA A 30 -8.25 0.86 2.84
CA ALA A 30 -7.98 2.20 3.32
C ALA A 30 -7.03 2.19 4.53
N THR A 31 -7.34 1.40 5.56
CA THR A 31 -6.48 1.18 6.74
C THR A 31 -6.84 -0.13 7.42
N SER A 32 -5.85 -0.88 7.89
CA SER A 32 -6.08 -2.09 8.69
C SER A 32 -6.44 -1.73 10.15
N GLN A 33 -7.11 -2.62 10.87
CA GLN A 33 -7.22 -2.55 12.32
C GLN A 33 -5.87 -2.85 12.98
N LYS A 34 -5.71 -2.48 14.27
CA LYS A 34 -4.45 -2.62 14.99
C LYS A 34 -4.52 -3.78 15.98
N PRO A 35 -3.57 -4.73 15.95
CA PRO A 35 -3.51 -5.79 16.93
C PRO A 35 -3.06 -5.24 18.29
N GLN A 36 -3.43 -5.94 19.36
CA GLN A 36 -3.14 -5.52 20.73
C GLN A 36 -1.64 -5.25 20.97
N CYS A 37 -0.75 -6.05 20.39
CA CYS A 37 0.71 -5.86 20.56
C CYS A 37 1.22 -4.50 20.03
N VAL A 38 0.58 -3.96 19.01
CA VAL A 38 0.89 -2.62 18.48
C VAL A 38 0.36 -1.54 19.42
N ILE A 39 -0.87 -1.70 19.91
CA ILE A 39 -1.49 -0.79 20.89
C ILE A 39 -0.64 -0.74 22.16
N ASP A 40 -0.24 -1.88 22.68
CA ASP A 40 0.59 -2.00 23.90
C ASP A 40 1.95 -1.33 23.76
N LEU A 41 2.60 -1.44 22.57
CA LEU A 41 3.86 -0.73 22.34
C LEU A 41 3.66 0.78 22.37
N VAL A 42 2.65 1.29 21.69
CA VAL A 42 2.37 2.74 21.65
C VAL A 42 2.07 3.29 23.02
N ASP A 43 1.23 2.60 23.81
CA ASP A 43 0.92 2.95 25.20
C ASP A 43 2.17 2.94 26.06
N ARG A 44 2.97 1.88 26.01
CA ARG A 44 4.24 1.76 26.74
C ARG A 44 5.21 2.89 26.40
N MET A 45 5.32 3.30 25.12
CA MET A 45 6.21 4.38 24.73
C MET A 45 5.72 5.73 25.26
N HIS A 46 4.43 6.01 25.20
CA HIS A 46 3.88 7.23 25.78
C HIS A 46 4.03 7.31 27.30
N CYS A 47 3.87 6.19 28.01
CA CYS A 47 3.92 6.13 29.46
C CYS A 47 5.36 6.02 30.02
N GLY A 48 6.32 5.47 29.27
CA GLY A 48 7.61 5.09 29.85
C GLY A 48 8.86 5.44 29.03
N ALA A 49 8.76 5.60 27.70
CA ALA A 49 9.92 5.81 26.82
C ALA A 49 9.74 6.99 25.86
N ASN A 50 8.99 8.01 26.28
CA ASN A 50 8.76 9.20 25.45
C ASN A 50 9.93 10.18 25.57
N ALA A 51 10.90 10.07 24.67
CA ALA A 51 12.05 10.97 24.55
C ALA A 51 12.49 11.09 23.09
N ASN A 52 13.13 12.23 22.74
CA ASN A 52 13.70 12.39 21.43
C ASN A 52 14.80 11.35 21.17
N VAL A 53 14.89 10.89 19.94
CA VAL A 53 15.81 9.83 19.52
C VAL A 53 17.18 10.40 19.10
N HIS A 54 18.24 9.59 19.13
CA HIS A 54 19.61 9.77 18.64
C HIS A 54 20.52 10.74 19.44
N ARG A 55 20.05 11.90 19.91
CA ARG A 55 20.94 12.98 20.36
C ARG A 55 21.03 13.22 21.87
N ALA A 56 20.09 12.72 22.66
CA ALA A 56 20.10 12.95 24.09
C ALA A 56 20.89 11.86 24.84
N MET A 57 21.65 12.29 25.87
CA MET A 57 22.51 11.40 26.66
C MET A 57 21.79 10.99 27.96
N HIS A 58 20.64 10.34 27.86
CA HIS A 58 19.89 9.83 29.00
C HIS A 58 19.10 8.58 28.64
N LYS A 59 18.84 7.74 29.63
CA LYS A 59 18.24 6.40 29.47
C LYS A 59 16.95 6.38 28.62
N LEU A 60 16.04 7.34 28.78
CA LEU A 60 14.79 7.37 28.01
C LEU A 60 15.04 7.58 26.51
N SER A 61 16.05 8.39 26.15
CA SER A 61 16.44 8.59 24.75
C SER A 61 17.08 7.34 24.17
N ASP A 62 17.91 6.64 24.96
CA ASP A 62 18.51 5.38 24.53
C ASP A 62 17.45 4.31 24.28
N GLU A 63 16.44 4.20 25.15
CA GLU A 63 15.32 3.28 25.00
C GLU A 63 14.46 3.64 23.76
N ALA A 64 14.11 4.92 23.59
CA ALA A 64 13.35 5.38 22.42
C ALA A 64 14.12 5.14 21.11
N THR A 65 15.43 5.43 21.11
CA THR A 65 16.30 5.19 19.95
C THR A 65 16.40 3.68 19.63
N ALA A 66 16.53 2.85 20.65
CA ALA A 66 16.59 1.40 20.45
C ALA A 66 15.29 0.85 19.83
N LEU A 67 14.12 1.35 20.24
CA LEU A 67 12.84 0.97 19.65
C LEU A 67 12.69 1.47 18.21
N TYR A 68 13.09 2.71 17.94
CA TYR A 68 13.05 3.32 16.62
C TYR A 68 13.96 2.59 15.62
N GLU A 69 15.23 2.38 15.98
CA GLU A 69 16.20 1.69 15.11
C GLU A 69 15.93 0.17 15.02
N GLY A 70 15.37 -0.42 16.10
CA GLY A 70 14.88 -1.80 16.07
C GLY A 70 13.74 -1.99 15.04
N ALA A 71 12.86 -1.00 14.90
CA ALA A 71 11.82 -1.03 13.87
C ALA A 71 12.42 -0.93 12.45
N ARG A 72 13.48 -0.13 12.25
CA ARG A 72 14.20 -0.07 10.97
C ARG A 72 14.82 -1.41 10.59
N GLU A 73 15.45 -2.08 11.56
CA GLU A 73 15.99 -3.42 11.34
C GLU A 73 14.89 -4.43 11.02
N LYS A 74 13.76 -4.36 11.72
CA LYS A 74 12.61 -5.23 11.43
C LYS A 74 12.05 -5.02 10.04
N VAL A 75 11.97 -3.77 9.57
CA VAL A 75 11.60 -3.46 8.18
C VAL A 75 12.60 -4.06 7.20
N ARG A 76 13.92 -3.89 7.44
CA ARG A 76 14.99 -4.46 6.62
C ARG A 76 14.82 -5.97 6.45
N GLU A 77 14.62 -6.67 7.57
CA GLU A 77 14.41 -8.12 7.56
C GLU A 77 13.14 -8.53 6.80
N PHE A 78 12.03 -7.83 7.07
CA PHE A 78 10.71 -8.17 6.53
C PHE A 78 10.63 -8.10 5.00
N ILE A 79 11.32 -7.13 4.39
CA ILE A 79 11.38 -6.98 2.92
C ILE A 79 12.68 -7.49 2.31
N ASN A 80 13.53 -8.16 3.10
CA ASN A 80 14.86 -8.65 2.69
C ASN A 80 15.74 -7.56 2.08
N ALA A 81 15.75 -6.34 2.67
CA ALA A 81 16.66 -5.29 2.19
C ALA A 81 18.11 -5.58 2.59
N PRO A 82 19.11 -5.18 1.75
CA PRO A 82 20.52 -5.50 2.00
C PRO A 82 21.07 -4.91 3.31
N ALA A 83 20.69 -3.67 3.63
CA ALA A 83 21.22 -2.95 4.79
C ALA A 83 20.18 -1.97 5.35
N ARG A 84 20.36 -1.50 6.60
CA ARG A 84 19.49 -0.49 7.24
C ARG A 84 19.54 0.86 6.54
N GLU A 85 20.65 1.19 5.94
CA GLU A 85 20.89 2.41 5.15
C GLU A 85 19.97 2.51 3.93
N ASN A 86 19.41 1.38 3.46
CA ASN A 86 18.42 1.34 2.38
C ASN A 86 17.00 1.70 2.86
N ILE A 87 16.77 1.78 4.17
CA ILE A 87 15.45 2.01 4.77
C ILE A 87 15.36 3.44 5.29
N ILE A 88 14.47 4.25 4.71
CA ILE A 88 14.20 5.62 5.12
C ILE A 88 12.78 5.68 5.67
N PHE A 89 12.64 6.25 6.85
CA PHE A 89 11.33 6.46 7.46
C PHE A 89 10.67 7.74 6.97
N THR A 90 9.36 7.65 6.73
CA THR A 90 8.51 8.76 6.30
C THR A 90 7.17 8.71 7.03
N SER A 91 6.28 9.64 6.76
CA SER A 91 4.93 9.63 7.37
C SER A 91 3.91 8.74 6.66
N GLY A 92 4.29 8.04 5.58
CA GLY A 92 3.43 7.17 4.78
C GLY A 92 3.81 7.15 3.31
N THR A 93 3.16 6.29 2.51
CA THR A 93 3.43 6.10 1.08
C THR A 93 3.44 7.42 0.29
N THR A 94 2.49 8.32 0.55
CA THR A 94 2.44 9.62 -0.12
C THR A 94 3.73 10.42 0.11
N ALA A 95 4.20 10.51 1.36
CA ALA A 95 5.46 11.18 1.67
C ALA A 95 6.66 10.46 1.06
N SER A 96 6.63 9.13 1.03
CA SER A 96 7.65 8.28 0.41
C SER A 96 7.81 8.56 -1.08
N ILE A 97 6.70 8.60 -1.83
CA ILE A 97 6.72 8.88 -3.26
C ILE A 97 7.14 10.34 -3.53
N ASN A 98 6.67 11.31 -2.72
CA ASN A 98 7.11 12.70 -2.85
C ASN A 98 8.63 12.85 -2.63
N LEU A 99 9.20 12.15 -1.64
CA LEU A 99 10.64 12.10 -1.40
C LEU A 99 11.35 11.56 -2.65
N ALA A 100 10.95 10.38 -3.13
CA ALA A 100 11.56 9.75 -4.29
C ALA A 100 11.43 10.64 -5.54
N ALA A 101 10.22 11.11 -5.88
CA ALA A 101 9.96 11.92 -7.06
C ALA A 101 10.75 13.23 -7.05
N SER A 102 10.71 13.98 -5.94
CA SER A 102 11.42 15.25 -5.82
C SER A 102 12.94 15.09 -5.89
N SER A 103 13.51 14.12 -5.17
CA SER A 103 14.96 13.92 -5.14
C SER A 103 15.49 13.29 -6.42
N PHE A 104 14.76 12.34 -7.01
CA PHE A 104 15.08 11.72 -8.29
C PHE A 104 15.05 12.73 -9.42
N CYS A 105 13.98 13.54 -9.50
CA CYS A 105 13.83 14.57 -10.51
C CYS A 105 15.03 15.51 -10.54
N ARG A 106 15.42 16.07 -9.39
CA ARG A 106 16.54 17.02 -9.29
C ARG A 106 17.89 16.46 -9.70
N LYS A 107 18.03 15.15 -9.85
CA LYS A 107 19.27 14.49 -10.22
C LYS A 107 19.25 13.85 -11.60
N PHE A 108 18.13 13.24 -11.98
CA PHE A 108 18.08 12.31 -13.11
C PHE A 108 17.08 12.69 -14.20
N LEU A 109 16.18 13.66 -13.98
CA LEU A 109 15.24 14.11 -14.99
C LEU A 109 15.69 15.42 -15.64
N GLY A 110 15.50 15.51 -16.96
CA GLY A 110 15.77 16.69 -17.75
C GLY A 110 14.69 16.93 -18.81
N GLU A 111 14.86 17.99 -19.59
CA GLU A 111 13.94 18.38 -20.66
C GLU A 111 13.80 17.26 -21.71
N GLY A 112 12.56 16.88 -22.00
CA GLY A 112 12.22 15.84 -22.97
C GLY A 112 12.34 14.40 -22.45
N ASP A 113 12.75 14.18 -21.20
CA ASP A 113 12.67 12.88 -20.53
C ASP A 113 11.22 12.50 -20.22
N LYS A 114 11.02 11.24 -19.86
CA LYS A 114 9.71 10.68 -19.55
C LYS A 114 9.71 10.00 -18.18
N VAL A 115 8.58 10.12 -17.46
CA VAL A 115 8.20 9.29 -16.32
C VAL A 115 7.04 8.42 -16.77
N MET A 116 7.14 7.11 -16.59
CA MET A 116 6.06 6.19 -16.93
C MET A 116 5.33 5.78 -15.65
N ILE A 117 4.00 5.82 -15.66
CA ILE A 117 3.15 5.43 -14.52
C ILE A 117 2.10 4.42 -14.95
N SER A 118 1.65 3.55 -14.05
CA SER A 118 0.55 2.63 -14.35
C SER A 118 -0.81 3.34 -14.32
N GLY A 119 -1.73 2.93 -15.20
CA GLY A 119 -3.05 3.55 -15.33
C GLY A 119 -4.01 3.25 -14.17
N ASP A 120 -3.64 2.32 -13.28
CA ASP A 120 -4.33 2.02 -12.04
C ASP A 120 -3.72 2.71 -10.81
N SER A 121 -2.79 3.67 -11.03
CA SER A 121 -2.05 4.34 -9.97
C SER A 121 -2.95 5.17 -9.04
N HIS A 122 -2.65 5.06 -7.75
CA HIS A 122 -3.19 5.95 -6.73
C HIS A 122 -2.71 7.41 -6.96
N HIS A 123 -3.50 8.43 -6.59
CA HIS A 123 -3.10 9.83 -6.71
C HIS A 123 -1.72 10.14 -6.12
N SER A 124 -1.32 9.46 -5.06
CA SER A 124 0.02 9.58 -4.47
C SER A 124 1.14 9.16 -5.42
N ASN A 125 0.85 8.30 -6.41
CA ASN A 125 1.79 7.83 -7.42
C ASN A 125 1.52 8.46 -8.81
N ILE A 126 0.75 9.53 -8.86
CA ILE A 126 0.51 10.36 -10.06
C ILE A 126 1.01 11.78 -9.81
N VAL A 127 0.43 12.46 -8.81
CA VAL A 127 0.63 13.90 -8.59
C VAL A 127 2.10 14.27 -8.31
N PRO A 128 2.86 13.55 -7.49
CA PRO A 128 4.28 13.88 -7.29
C PRO A 128 5.11 13.80 -8.59
N TRP A 129 4.77 12.86 -9.49
CA TRP A 129 5.44 12.74 -10.79
C TRP A 129 5.02 13.84 -11.76
N GLN A 130 3.76 14.31 -11.73
CA GLN A 130 3.34 15.49 -12.48
C GLN A 130 4.15 16.72 -12.06
N MET A 131 4.28 16.96 -10.74
CA MET A 131 5.08 18.05 -10.20
C MET A 131 6.56 17.94 -10.59
N ALA A 132 7.12 16.72 -10.53
CA ALA A 132 8.51 16.46 -10.92
C ALA A 132 8.74 16.70 -12.42
N CYS A 133 7.83 16.26 -13.28
CA CYS A 133 7.89 16.48 -14.72
C CYS A 133 7.77 17.97 -15.07
N GLU A 134 6.85 18.71 -14.44
CA GLU A 134 6.70 20.15 -14.63
C GLU A 134 8.01 20.90 -14.31
N MET A 135 8.66 20.53 -13.19
CA MET A 135 9.94 21.15 -12.79
C MET A 135 11.10 20.84 -13.74
N ALA A 136 11.11 19.65 -14.34
CA ALA A 136 12.21 19.18 -15.19
C ALA A 136 12.02 19.44 -16.70
N GLY A 137 10.83 19.86 -17.15
CA GLY A 137 10.47 19.87 -18.57
C GLY A 137 10.28 18.47 -19.16
N ALA A 138 9.98 17.50 -18.31
CA ALA A 138 9.71 16.11 -18.66
C ALA A 138 8.22 15.87 -18.88
N SER A 139 7.84 14.66 -19.30
CA SER A 139 6.44 14.30 -19.56
C SER A 139 6.04 12.97 -18.91
N ILE A 140 4.75 12.79 -18.64
CA ILE A 140 4.21 11.51 -18.16
C ILE A 140 3.75 10.66 -19.35
N VAL A 141 4.05 9.37 -19.28
CA VAL A 141 3.53 8.31 -20.14
C VAL A 141 2.78 7.31 -19.28
N VAL A 142 1.61 6.85 -19.73
CA VAL A 142 0.74 5.98 -18.93
C VAL A 142 0.70 4.57 -19.55
N ILE A 143 0.93 3.55 -18.72
CA ILE A 143 0.67 2.14 -19.07
C ILE A 143 -0.86 1.93 -19.00
N PRO A 144 -1.55 1.61 -20.10
CA PRO A 144 -3.00 1.49 -20.07
C PRO A 144 -3.48 0.31 -19.22
N VAL A 145 -4.73 0.39 -18.76
CA VAL A 145 -5.46 -0.69 -18.11
C VAL A 145 -6.46 -1.27 -19.10
N LYS A 146 -6.49 -2.61 -19.24
CA LYS A 146 -7.45 -3.35 -20.07
C LYS A 146 -8.85 -3.36 -19.45
N ASP A 147 -9.86 -3.82 -20.20
CA ASP A 147 -11.24 -3.91 -19.68
C ASP A 147 -11.39 -4.89 -18.51
N ASN A 148 -10.58 -5.94 -18.48
CA ASN A 148 -10.54 -6.89 -17.37
C ASN A 148 -9.79 -6.37 -16.12
N GLY A 149 -9.17 -5.19 -16.20
CA GLY A 149 -8.47 -4.53 -15.11
C GLY A 149 -6.96 -4.78 -15.04
N GLU A 150 -6.42 -5.66 -15.88
CA GLU A 150 -4.97 -5.90 -15.97
C GLU A 150 -4.26 -4.76 -16.71
N LEU A 151 -2.98 -4.55 -16.42
CA LEU A 151 -2.14 -3.64 -17.20
C LEU A 151 -1.94 -4.18 -18.62
N ASP A 152 -1.92 -3.27 -19.60
CA ASP A 152 -1.62 -3.62 -20.97
C ASP A 152 -0.10 -3.71 -21.18
N MET A 153 0.44 -4.92 -20.98
CA MET A 153 1.88 -5.16 -21.08
C MET A 153 2.40 -5.08 -22.51
N GLU A 154 1.58 -5.33 -23.51
CA GLU A 154 1.97 -5.12 -24.91
C GLU A 154 2.21 -3.63 -25.19
N GLU A 155 1.26 -2.80 -24.76
CA GLU A 155 1.39 -1.35 -24.88
C GLU A 155 2.51 -0.78 -23.99
N PHE A 156 2.73 -1.36 -22.80
CA PHE A 156 3.87 -1.02 -21.94
C PHE A 156 5.20 -1.18 -22.70
N HIS A 157 5.44 -2.33 -23.32
CA HIS A 157 6.66 -2.58 -24.07
C HIS A 157 6.81 -1.66 -25.29
N ARG A 158 5.71 -1.29 -25.92
CA ARG A 158 5.71 -0.35 -27.06
C ARG A 158 6.07 1.08 -26.65
N LEU A 159 5.63 1.51 -25.48
CA LEU A 159 5.83 2.86 -24.96
C LEU A 159 7.18 3.06 -24.27
N LEU A 160 7.82 1.98 -23.82
CA LEU A 160 9.07 2.01 -23.07
C LEU A 160 10.27 2.26 -24.02
N ASP A 161 10.84 3.46 -23.94
CA ASP A 161 12.02 3.88 -24.71
C ASP A 161 13.12 4.44 -23.77
N GLU A 162 14.26 4.79 -24.33
CA GLU A 162 15.43 5.29 -23.59
C GLU A 162 15.24 6.67 -22.95
N LYS A 163 14.15 7.39 -23.29
CA LYS A 163 13.76 8.65 -22.64
C LYS A 163 13.03 8.42 -21.33
N VAL A 164 12.50 7.22 -21.10
CA VAL A 164 11.90 6.86 -19.82
C VAL A 164 13.04 6.73 -18.80
N LYS A 165 13.00 7.55 -17.75
CA LYS A 165 14.03 7.54 -16.68
C LYS A 165 13.59 6.80 -15.46
N ILE A 166 12.28 6.74 -15.23
CA ILE A 166 11.69 5.97 -14.13
C ILE A 166 10.31 5.47 -14.52
N VAL A 167 10.00 4.25 -14.09
CA VAL A 167 8.66 3.65 -14.13
C VAL A 167 8.14 3.59 -12.69
N ALA A 168 6.96 4.15 -12.44
CA ALA A 168 6.29 4.08 -11.14
C ALA A 168 5.00 3.25 -11.29
N VAL A 169 4.95 2.11 -10.58
CA VAL A 169 3.89 1.10 -10.74
C VAL A 169 3.35 0.64 -9.40
N GLU A 170 2.03 0.40 -9.33
CA GLU A 170 1.41 -0.23 -8.18
C GLU A 170 1.79 -1.72 -8.12
N HIS A 171 2.16 -2.24 -6.94
CA HIS A 171 2.33 -3.69 -6.78
C HIS A 171 0.98 -4.41 -6.86
N ILE A 172 -0.03 -3.84 -6.19
CA ILE A 172 -1.42 -4.30 -6.23
C ILE A 172 -2.32 -3.08 -6.35
N SER A 173 -3.24 -3.11 -7.31
CA SER A 173 -4.24 -2.06 -7.47
C SER A 173 -5.14 -1.92 -6.24
N ASN A 174 -5.19 -0.72 -5.66
CA ASN A 174 -6.04 -0.41 -4.50
C ASN A 174 -7.52 -0.34 -4.84
N VAL A 175 -7.87 -0.31 -6.13
CA VAL A 175 -9.24 -0.31 -6.64
C VAL A 175 -9.65 -1.68 -7.13
N LEU A 176 -8.79 -2.31 -7.94
CA LEU A 176 -9.11 -3.54 -8.65
C LEU A 176 -8.71 -4.80 -7.89
N GLY A 177 -7.80 -4.70 -6.91
CA GLY A 177 -7.31 -5.84 -6.15
C GLY A 177 -6.54 -6.87 -7.00
N LEU A 178 -6.00 -6.47 -8.14
CA LEU A 178 -5.17 -7.30 -9.01
C LEU A 178 -3.70 -7.07 -8.71
N VAL A 179 -2.94 -8.15 -8.70
CA VAL A 179 -1.47 -8.14 -8.56
C VAL A 179 -0.85 -7.82 -9.92
N ASN A 180 -0.11 -6.72 -10.01
CA ASN A 180 0.55 -6.29 -11.24
C ASN A 180 1.86 -7.07 -11.49
N PRO A 181 2.31 -7.22 -12.75
CA PRO A 181 3.51 -7.94 -13.13
C PRO A 181 4.78 -7.11 -12.90
N VAL A 182 5.00 -6.68 -11.64
CA VAL A 182 6.07 -5.73 -11.29
C VAL A 182 7.47 -6.24 -11.64
N LYS A 183 7.72 -7.55 -11.55
CA LYS A 183 9.00 -8.15 -11.94
C LYS A 183 9.29 -7.96 -13.42
N GLU A 184 8.32 -8.24 -14.30
CA GLU A 184 8.42 -8.01 -15.74
C GLU A 184 8.66 -6.54 -16.06
N VAL A 185 7.93 -5.64 -15.36
CA VAL A 185 8.11 -4.18 -15.50
C VAL A 185 9.53 -3.77 -15.12
N ILE A 186 10.07 -4.30 -14.02
CA ILE A 186 11.43 -3.98 -13.56
C ILE A 186 12.47 -4.45 -14.57
N GLU A 187 12.40 -5.69 -15.00
CA GLU A 187 13.35 -6.27 -15.96
C GLU A 187 13.36 -5.50 -17.30
N ALA A 188 12.18 -5.17 -17.80
CA ALA A 188 12.06 -4.40 -19.04
C ALA A 188 12.57 -2.96 -18.86
N ALA A 189 12.21 -2.26 -17.78
CA ALA A 189 12.67 -0.91 -17.51
C ALA A 189 14.18 -0.83 -17.37
N HIS A 190 14.80 -1.74 -16.62
CA HIS A 190 16.26 -1.84 -16.47
C HIS A 190 16.95 -2.08 -17.81
N SER A 191 16.36 -2.85 -18.73
CA SER A 191 16.93 -3.06 -20.08
C SER A 191 17.04 -1.78 -20.90
N LYS A 192 16.26 -0.74 -20.53
CA LYS A 192 16.28 0.61 -21.13
C LYS A 192 17.00 1.65 -20.28
N GLY A 193 17.57 1.24 -19.14
CA GLY A 193 18.27 2.13 -18.20
C GLY A 193 17.33 2.98 -17.34
N ALA A 194 16.06 2.63 -17.25
CA ALA A 194 15.08 3.29 -16.40
C ALA A 194 15.05 2.67 -15.01
N ALA A 195 14.98 3.48 -13.96
CA ALA A 195 14.74 3.03 -12.59
C ALA A 195 13.26 2.63 -12.40
N VAL A 196 12.94 1.86 -11.34
CA VAL A 196 11.56 1.48 -11.02
C VAL A 196 11.24 1.76 -9.56
N LEU A 197 10.14 2.50 -9.36
CA LEU A 197 9.48 2.66 -8.06
C LEU A 197 8.23 1.76 -8.02
N VAL A 198 8.18 0.88 -7.03
CA VAL A 198 7.01 0.06 -6.76
C VAL A 198 6.24 0.64 -5.57
N ASP A 199 5.00 1.08 -5.81
CA ASP A 199 4.06 1.40 -4.73
C ASP A 199 3.54 0.09 -4.13
N GLY A 200 4.12 -0.26 -3.00
CA GLY A 200 3.81 -1.47 -2.24
C GLY A 200 2.72 -1.29 -1.20
N ALA A 201 1.94 -0.19 -1.23
CA ALA A 201 0.97 0.11 -0.17
C ALA A 201 -0.06 -1.01 0.06
N GLN A 202 -0.49 -1.71 -0.99
CA GLN A 202 -1.30 -2.93 -0.88
C GLN A 202 -0.41 -4.19 -0.92
N GLY A 203 0.66 -4.18 -1.70
CA GLY A 203 1.55 -5.33 -1.89
C GLY A 203 2.18 -5.82 -0.59
N ILE A 204 2.64 -4.90 0.28
CA ILE A 204 3.26 -5.24 1.57
C ILE A 204 2.33 -6.05 2.48
N VAL A 205 1.01 -5.89 2.31
CA VAL A 205 -0.01 -6.57 3.13
C VAL A 205 -0.29 -7.98 2.62
N HIS A 206 -0.42 -8.13 1.30
CA HIS A 206 -0.96 -9.33 0.67
C HIS A 206 0.11 -10.24 0.05
N CYS A 207 1.31 -9.71 -0.25
CA CYS A 207 2.40 -10.46 -0.85
C CYS A 207 3.58 -10.60 0.09
N LYS A 208 4.35 -11.68 -0.07
CA LYS A 208 5.72 -11.72 0.44
C LYS A 208 6.56 -10.81 -0.44
N VAL A 209 7.19 -9.81 0.16
CA VAL A 209 8.05 -8.86 -0.56
C VAL A 209 9.50 -9.18 -0.29
N ASP A 210 10.27 -9.39 -1.35
CA ASP A 210 11.71 -9.53 -1.33
C ASP A 210 12.27 -8.53 -2.34
N VAL A 211 12.81 -7.40 -1.84
CA VAL A 211 13.27 -6.31 -2.71
C VAL A 211 14.53 -6.67 -3.49
N GLN A 212 15.33 -7.64 -3.00
CA GLN A 212 16.50 -8.13 -3.72
C GLN A 212 16.10 -9.07 -4.87
N GLU A 213 15.10 -9.93 -4.65
CA GLU A 213 14.55 -10.81 -5.69
C GLU A 213 13.80 -10.00 -6.76
N LEU A 214 13.03 -8.99 -6.36
CA LEU A 214 12.35 -8.06 -7.28
C LEU A 214 13.34 -7.21 -8.06
N ASP A 215 14.47 -6.85 -7.45
CA ASP A 215 15.47 -5.91 -7.98
C ASP A 215 14.91 -4.50 -8.25
N CYS A 216 13.87 -4.08 -7.54
CA CYS A 216 13.31 -2.73 -7.66
C CYS A 216 14.27 -1.67 -7.12
N ASP A 217 14.24 -0.47 -7.69
CA ASP A 217 15.09 0.64 -7.27
C ASP A 217 14.53 1.34 -6.04
N PHE A 218 13.19 1.42 -5.95
CA PHE A 218 12.46 1.89 -4.79
C PHE A 218 11.25 0.99 -4.51
N TYR A 219 10.99 0.73 -3.22
CA TYR A 219 9.76 0.11 -2.73
C TYR A 219 9.20 0.96 -1.59
N VAL A 220 7.92 1.36 -1.70
CA VAL A 220 7.32 2.29 -0.73
C VAL A 220 6.04 1.73 -0.14
N PHE A 221 5.81 1.97 1.15
CA PHE A 221 4.57 1.55 1.80
C PHE A 221 4.24 2.38 3.04
N SER A 222 2.98 2.27 3.50
CA SER A 222 2.47 2.88 4.74
C SER A 222 2.27 1.82 5.81
N GLY A 223 2.71 2.10 7.03
CA GLY A 223 2.53 1.20 8.17
C GLY A 223 1.07 0.97 8.55
N HIS A 224 0.21 2.01 8.41
CA HIS A 224 -1.20 1.89 8.81
C HIS A 224 -2.00 0.87 7.97
N LYS A 225 -1.50 0.42 6.83
CA LYS A 225 -2.12 -0.65 6.03
C LYS A 225 -1.67 -2.03 6.47
N ILE A 226 -0.46 -2.14 7.03
CA ILE A 226 0.11 -3.39 7.57
C ILE A 226 0.15 -3.36 9.09
N TYR A 227 -0.97 -3.07 9.72
CA TYR A 227 -1.24 -3.14 11.16
C TYR A 227 -0.55 -2.11 12.06
N ALA A 228 0.45 -1.34 11.59
CA ALA A 228 1.09 -0.27 12.36
C ALA A 228 0.21 0.99 12.45
N THR A 229 0.62 1.99 13.22
CA THR A 229 -0.15 3.22 13.38
C THR A 229 -0.06 4.13 12.15
N THR A 230 -0.99 5.07 12.04
CA THR A 230 -0.89 6.18 11.07
C THR A 230 0.33 7.04 11.36
N GLY A 231 0.88 7.71 10.34
CA GLY A 231 2.08 8.55 10.49
C GLY A 231 3.38 7.75 10.43
N SER A 232 3.34 6.47 10.04
CA SER A 232 4.48 5.63 9.73
C SER A 232 4.48 5.21 8.27
N GLY A 233 5.64 5.28 7.63
CA GLY A 233 5.86 4.87 6.25
C GLY A 233 7.33 4.61 5.98
N VAL A 234 7.59 3.97 4.87
CA VAL A 234 8.92 3.48 4.49
C VAL A 234 9.20 3.76 3.02
N VAL A 235 10.43 4.21 2.75
CA VAL A 235 11.10 4.08 1.45
C VAL A 235 12.21 3.06 1.62
N TYR A 236 12.16 1.97 0.88
CA TYR A 236 13.36 1.26 0.49
C TYR A 236 13.92 1.90 -0.77
N GLY A 237 15.23 2.07 -0.84
CA GLY A 237 15.92 2.52 -2.06
C GLY A 237 17.27 1.85 -2.24
N LYS A 238 17.68 1.58 -3.49
CA LYS A 238 19.04 1.13 -3.79
C LYS A 238 20.04 2.18 -3.32
N LYS A 239 21.09 1.75 -2.63
CA LYS A 239 22.06 2.63 -1.95
C LYS A 239 22.66 3.65 -2.91
N GLU A 240 23.05 3.22 -4.10
CA GLU A 240 23.70 4.04 -5.12
C GLU A 240 22.79 5.20 -5.57
N LEU A 241 21.51 4.95 -5.72
CA LEU A 241 20.54 6.00 -6.06
C LEU A 241 20.31 6.95 -4.89
N LEU A 242 20.15 6.43 -3.67
CA LEU A 242 19.98 7.25 -2.48
C LEU A 242 21.21 8.14 -2.21
N GLU A 243 22.43 7.63 -2.43
CA GLU A 243 23.67 8.42 -2.30
C GLU A 243 23.75 9.51 -3.35
N ALA A 244 23.35 9.22 -4.60
CA ALA A 244 23.41 10.17 -5.71
C ALA A 244 22.33 11.26 -5.64
N MET A 245 21.15 10.95 -5.10
CA MET A 245 20.04 11.90 -4.98
C MET A 245 20.32 13.00 -3.95
N PRO A 246 19.94 14.27 -4.21
CA PRO A 246 19.98 15.32 -3.20
C PRO A 246 18.92 15.06 -2.12
N PRO A 247 19.07 15.60 -0.88
CA PRO A 247 18.06 15.46 0.15
C PRO A 247 16.74 16.11 -0.28
N TYR A 248 15.63 15.51 0.16
CA TYR A 248 14.27 15.98 -0.12
C TYR A 248 13.91 17.21 0.71
N MET A 249 14.19 17.17 2.00
CA MET A 249 13.84 18.18 2.99
C MET A 249 15.07 18.56 3.82
N GLY A 250 15.23 19.83 4.15
CA GLY A 250 16.32 20.32 5.00
C GLY A 250 15.85 20.56 6.42
N GLY A 251 16.73 20.33 7.39
CA GLY A 251 16.45 20.56 8.81
C GLY A 251 17.56 20.03 9.72
N GLY A 252 17.25 19.88 11.01
CA GLY A 252 18.13 19.20 11.96
C GLY A 252 18.21 17.70 11.64
N ASP A 253 19.12 16.99 12.28
CA ASP A 253 19.42 15.56 12.20
C ASP A 253 20.02 15.08 10.86
N MET A 254 19.56 15.59 9.72
CA MET A 254 20.00 15.22 8.38
C MET A 254 21.31 15.88 7.93
N VAL A 255 21.93 16.70 8.75
CA VAL A 255 23.12 17.47 8.45
C VAL A 255 24.34 16.96 9.21
N ASP A 256 25.53 17.02 8.57
CA ASP A 256 26.82 16.79 9.20
C ASP A 256 27.43 18.13 9.66
N THR A 257 27.66 19.06 8.72
CA THR A 257 28.18 20.41 9.04
C THR A 257 27.30 21.48 8.39
N VAL A 258 27.02 22.56 9.12
CA VAL A 258 26.25 23.70 8.62
C VAL A 258 27.02 24.98 8.87
N THR A 259 27.25 25.75 7.80
CA THR A 259 27.67 27.14 7.83
C THR A 259 26.67 28.02 7.09
N PHE A 260 26.81 29.33 7.14
CA PHE A 260 25.94 30.22 6.35
C PHE A 260 26.16 30.07 4.84
N GLU A 261 27.34 29.59 4.42
CA GLU A 261 27.73 29.46 3.01
C GLU A 261 27.43 28.05 2.46
N LYS A 262 27.53 27.01 3.31
CA LYS A 262 27.45 25.61 2.86
C LYS A 262 26.98 24.67 3.94
N THR A 263 26.26 23.63 3.49
CA THR A 263 25.84 22.48 4.31
C THR A 263 26.40 21.18 3.72
N THR A 264 26.90 20.30 4.58
CA THR A 264 27.13 18.89 4.27
C THR A 264 26.08 18.03 4.97
N TYR A 265 25.78 16.84 4.41
CA TYR A 265 24.67 16.03 4.86
C TYR A 265 25.17 14.79 5.58
N ALA A 266 24.37 14.32 6.54
CA ALA A 266 24.59 13.08 7.26
C ALA A 266 24.60 11.89 6.29
N PRO A 267 25.24 10.76 6.66
CA PRO A 267 25.12 9.50 5.91
C PRO A 267 23.67 9.00 5.85
N LEU A 268 23.41 8.06 4.93
CA LEU A 268 22.15 7.30 4.89
C LEU A 268 21.92 6.54 6.23
N PRO A 269 20.71 6.42 6.70
CA PRO A 269 19.46 6.94 6.12
C PRO A 269 19.16 8.39 6.52
N LEU A 270 19.89 8.97 7.47
CA LEU A 270 19.62 10.27 8.09
C LEU A 270 19.58 11.43 7.10
N LYS A 271 20.32 11.36 5.99
CA LYS A 271 20.28 12.33 4.88
C LYS A 271 18.85 12.68 4.43
N PHE A 272 17.89 11.77 4.58
CA PHE A 272 16.51 11.94 4.17
C PHE A 272 15.51 12.05 5.32
N GLU A 273 15.98 12.06 6.57
CA GLU A 273 15.15 12.11 7.79
C GLU A 273 15.42 13.42 8.53
N ALA A 274 14.80 14.51 8.06
CA ALA A 274 14.99 15.84 8.64
C ALA A 274 14.03 16.09 9.81
N GLY A 275 14.60 16.62 10.92
CA GLY A 275 13.86 17.01 12.12
C GLY A 275 13.48 15.83 13.01
N THR A 276 12.86 16.10 14.15
CA THR A 276 12.40 15.05 15.07
C THR A 276 11.37 14.16 14.38
N PRO A 277 11.64 12.86 14.22
CA PRO A 277 10.73 11.95 13.52
C PRO A 277 9.52 11.60 14.41
N ASN A 278 8.48 11.07 13.82
CA ASN A 278 7.39 10.42 14.55
C ASN A 278 7.86 9.05 15.07
N PHE A 279 8.77 9.06 16.06
CA PHE A 279 9.48 7.88 16.52
C PHE A 279 8.55 6.80 17.11
N ILE A 280 7.42 7.20 17.75
CA ILE A 280 6.44 6.24 18.28
C ILE A 280 5.71 5.51 17.13
N ALA A 281 5.29 6.26 16.11
CA ALA A 281 4.64 5.64 14.95
C ALA A 281 5.60 4.72 14.19
N GLN A 282 6.85 5.11 14.01
CA GLN A 282 7.86 4.26 13.37
C GLN A 282 8.16 3.01 14.20
N ALA A 283 8.34 3.16 15.52
CA ALA A 283 8.55 2.01 16.41
C ALA A 283 7.40 0.99 16.35
N SER A 284 6.17 1.44 16.09
CA SER A 284 5.00 0.56 15.95
C SER A 284 5.09 -0.40 14.76
N LEU A 285 5.99 -0.14 13.79
CA LEU A 285 6.25 -1.07 12.67
C LEU A 285 6.82 -2.40 13.16
N ALA A 286 7.65 -2.42 14.19
CA ALA A 286 8.27 -3.67 14.66
C ALA A 286 7.22 -4.72 15.07
N PRO A 287 6.35 -4.49 16.08
CA PRO A 287 5.34 -5.48 16.45
C PRO A 287 4.30 -5.72 15.34
N ALA A 288 4.03 -4.73 14.48
CA ALA A 288 3.11 -4.90 13.36
C ALA A 288 3.66 -5.89 12.31
N LEU A 289 4.95 -5.75 11.95
CA LEU A 289 5.61 -6.65 11.00
C LEU A 289 5.86 -8.04 11.58
N GLU A 290 6.18 -8.14 12.88
CA GLU A 290 6.26 -9.43 13.58
C GLU A 290 4.91 -10.16 13.58
N PHE A 291 3.84 -9.44 13.85
CA PHE A 291 2.49 -9.97 13.77
C PHE A 291 2.16 -10.41 12.32
N ALA A 292 2.41 -9.54 11.33
CA ALA A 292 2.20 -9.88 9.92
C ALA A 292 3.03 -11.10 9.48
N GLN A 293 4.28 -11.22 9.92
CA GLN A 293 5.14 -12.36 9.63
C GLN A 293 4.55 -13.65 10.22
N SER A 294 4.03 -13.60 11.45
CA SER A 294 3.41 -14.76 12.09
C SER A 294 2.17 -15.30 11.38
N LEU A 295 1.51 -14.47 10.55
CA LEU A 295 0.37 -14.87 9.71
C LEU A 295 0.80 -15.55 8.40
N ARG A 296 2.07 -15.41 8.01
CA ARG A 296 2.63 -15.94 6.74
C ARG A 296 3.37 -17.26 6.91
N GLU A 297 3.43 -17.79 8.12
CA GLU A 297 4.22 -18.97 8.45
C GLU A 297 3.36 -20.13 8.94
N GLY A 298 3.79 -21.36 8.63
CA GLY A 298 3.18 -22.59 9.15
C GLY A 298 1.75 -22.83 8.64
N GLU A 299 0.96 -23.56 9.43
CA GLU A 299 -0.40 -23.97 9.09
C GLU A 299 -1.37 -22.78 8.96
N ILE A 300 -1.14 -21.70 9.73
CA ILE A 300 -2.04 -20.56 9.72
C ILE A 300 -2.04 -19.84 8.36
N ALA A 301 -0.91 -19.80 7.66
CA ALA A 301 -0.84 -19.22 6.31
C ALA A 301 -1.75 -19.96 5.32
N GLN A 302 -1.81 -21.29 5.41
CA GLN A 302 -2.70 -22.11 4.58
C GLN A 302 -4.18 -21.91 4.93
N VAL A 303 -4.49 -21.75 6.22
CA VAL A 303 -5.85 -21.45 6.69
C VAL A 303 -6.31 -20.09 6.16
N ILE A 304 -5.46 -19.07 6.21
CA ILE A 304 -5.74 -17.73 5.68
C ILE A 304 -5.97 -17.79 4.17
N GLU A 305 -5.05 -18.38 3.41
CA GLU A 305 -5.17 -18.50 1.95
C GLU A 305 -6.48 -19.23 1.56
N ALA A 306 -6.79 -20.33 2.25
CA ALA A 306 -8.01 -21.09 1.98
C ALA A 306 -9.28 -20.27 2.28
N GLU A 307 -9.27 -19.45 3.33
CA GLU A 307 -10.43 -18.60 3.66
C GLU A 307 -10.56 -17.43 2.67
N GLU A 308 -9.46 -16.78 2.32
CA GLU A 308 -9.47 -15.69 1.35
C GLU A 308 -9.91 -16.15 -0.05
N ARG A 309 -9.49 -17.35 -0.50
CA ARG A 309 -9.98 -17.96 -1.75
C ARG A 309 -11.49 -18.21 -1.72
N LYS A 310 -12.04 -18.70 -0.59
CA LYS A 310 -13.48 -18.88 -0.44
C LYS A 310 -14.22 -17.53 -0.51
N ILE A 311 -13.70 -16.50 0.16
CA ILE A 311 -14.27 -15.15 0.13
C ILE A 311 -14.28 -14.61 -1.30
N ILE A 312 -13.16 -14.75 -2.04
CA ILE A 312 -13.05 -14.28 -3.43
C ILE A 312 -14.08 -15.00 -4.32
N ALA A 313 -14.13 -16.33 -4.26
CA ALA A 313 -15.06 -17.12 -5.06
C ALA A 313 -16.52 -16.76 -4.74
N TYR A 314 -16.85 -16.69 -3.46
CA TYR A 314 -18.19 -16.35 -2.99
C TYR A 314 -18.61 -14.94 -3.45
N LEU A 315 -17.77 -13.93 -3.26
CA LEU A 315 -18.10 -12.56 -3.65
C LEU A 315 -18.23 -12.40 -5.16
N LYS A 316 -17.33 -13.02 -5.94
CA LYS A 316 -17.48 -13.05 -7.40
C LYS A 316 -18.85 -13.57 -7.81
N ASP A 317 -19.21 -14.75 -7.30
CA ASP A 317 -20.43 -15.44 -7.71
C ASP A 317 -21.70 -14.69 -7.24
N GLU A 318 -21.71 -14.16 -6.02
CA GLU A 318 -22.89 -13.49 -5.48
C GLU A 318 -23.09 -12.08 -6.05
N LEU A 319 -22.01 -11.31 -6.26
CA LEU A 319 -22.12 -9.98 -6.87
C LEU A 319 -22.60 -10.06 -8.33
N GLN A 320 -22.17 -11.05 -9.09
CA GLN A 320 -22.62 -11.26 -10.47
C GLN A 320 -24.08 -11.68 -10.61
N LYS A 321 -24.70 -12.24 -9.55
CA LYS A 321 -26.15 -12.58 -9.52
C LYS A 321 -27.04 -11.35 -9.27
N ILE A 322 -26.47 -10.24 -8.81
CA ILE A 322 -27.24 -9.01 -8.55
C ILE A 322 -27.52 -8.32 -9.88
N GLU A 323 -28.78 -8.18 -10.24
CA GLU A 323 -29.20 -7.50 -11.47
C GLU A 323 -28.62 -6.08 -11.56
N GLY A 324 -28.01 -5.74 -12.70
CA GLY A 324 -27.34 -4.46 -12.93
C GLY A 324 -26.06 -4.24 -12.13
N CYS A 325 -25.49 -5.27 -11.51
CA CYS A 325 -24.19 -5.16 -10.85
C CYS A 325 -23.06 -5.32 -11.86
N THR A 326 -22.18 -4.32 -11.89
CA THR A 326 -20.90 -4.36 -12.63
C THR A 326 -19.76 -4.48 -11.61
N VAL A 327 -18.98 -5.55 -11.71
CA VAL A 327 -17.76 -5.76 -10.89
C VAL A 327 -16.54 -5.45 -11.73
N TYR A 328 -15.62 -4.64 -11.19
CA TYR A 328 -14.41 -4.20 -11.89
C TYR A 328 -13.18 -5.00 -11.44
N GLY A 329 -12.25 -5.24 -12.39
CA GLY A 329 -10.97 -5.88 -12.07
C GLY A 329 -11.11 -7.35 -11.68
N LEU A 330 -11.83 -8.13 -12.47
CA LEU A 330 -11.92 -9.57 -12.29
C LEU A 330 -10.73 -10.32 -12.89
N GLY A 331 -9.91 -9.64 -13.75
CA GLY A 331 -8.72 -10.25 -14.35
C GLY A 331 -9.02 -11.56 -15.09
N TRP A 332 -8.24 -12.59 -14.79
CA TRP A 332 -8.39 -13.94 -15.36
C TRP A 332 -9.79 -14.56 -15.13
N MET A 333 -10.49 -14.17 -14.08
CA MET A 333 -11.82 -14.71 -13.76
C MET A 333 -12.92 -14.33 -14.77
N GLN A 334 -12.64 -13.40 -15.70
CA GLN A 334 -13.53 -13.08 -16.82
C GLN A 334 -13.32 -14.00 -18.03
N GLN A 335 -12.27 -14.83 -18.03
CA GLN A 335 -11.92 -15.71 -19.14
C GLN A 335 -12.40 -17.13 -18.84
N ASP A 336 -13.28 -17.67 -19.66
CA ASP A 336 -13.77 -19.03 -19.53
C ASP A 336 -12.61 -20.03 -19.69
N GLY A 337 -12.43 -20.89 -18.69
CA GLY A 337 -11.39 -21.92 -18.70
C GLY A 337 -9.98 -21.43 -18.40
N ALA A 338 -9.78 -20.16 -18.06
CA ALA A 338 -8.48 -19.66 -17.61
C ALA A 338 -8.08 -20.32 -16.27
N ALA A 339 -6.82 -20.74 -16.19
CA ALA A 339 -6.29 -21.26 -14.92
C ALA A 339 -6.13 -20.14 -13.89
N GLU A 340 -6.48 -20.43 -12.64
CA GLU A 340 -6.24 -19.52 -11.53
C GLU A 340 -4.73 -19.32 -11.32
N PRO A 341 -4.21 -18.08 -11.33
CA PRO A 341 -2.82 -17.82 -10.98
C PRO A 341 -2.48 -18.30 -9.57
N GLN A 342 -1.21 -18.62 -9.34
CA GLN A 342 -0.73 -18.90 -7.99
C GLN A 342 -1.02 -17.68 -7.09
N TRP A 343 -1.35 -17.91 -5.82
CA TRP A 343 -1.63 -16.86 -4.84
C TRP A 343 -0.48 -15.85 -4.75
N GLY A 344 -0.79 -14.57 -4.91
CA GLY A 344 0.20 -13.49 -4.91
C GLY A 344 1.02 -13.33 -6.20
N ALA A 345 0.84 -14.20 -7.19
CA ALA A 345 1.48 -14.06 -8.50
C ALA A 345 0.78 -12.99 -9.36
N PRO A 346 1.46 -12.45 -10.40
CA PRO A 346 0.86 -11.52 -11.35
C PRO A 346 -0.47 -12.02 -11.90
N GLY A 347 -1.45 -11.13 -11.98
CA GLY A 347 -2.81 -11.44 -12.41
C GLY A 347 -3.70 -12.04 -11.32
N SER A 348 -3.16 -12.52 -10.19
CA SER A 348 -3.98 -13.03 -9.09
C SER A 348 -4.80 -11.90 -8.44
N LYS A 349 -5.91 -12.29 -7.84
CA LYS A 349 -6.84 -11.38 -7.15
C LYS A 349 -6.73 -11.53 -5.65
N ILE A 350 -6.59 -10.40 -4.95
CA ILE A 350 -6.74 -10.33 -3.49
C ILE A 350 -8.22 -10.17 -3.12
N PRO A 351 -8.64 -10.41 -1.88
CA PRO A 351 -10.04 -10.28 -1.44
C PRO A 351 -10.44 -8.79 -1.32
N LEU A 352 -10.41 -8.08 -2.47
CA LEU A 352 -10.81 -6.69 -2.63
C LEU A 352 -11.67 -6.59 -3.91
N PHE A 353 -12.89 -6.07 -3.78
CA PHE A 353 -13.84 -5.93 -4.87
C PHE A 353 -14.37 -4.51 -4.96
N SER A 354 -14.31 -3.95 -6.17
CA SER A 354 -14.97 -2.69 -6.52
C SER A 354 -16.11 -2.96 -7.49
N PHE A 355 -17.27 -2.35 -7.25
CA PHE A 355 -18.47 -2.57 -8.05
C PHE A 355 -19.40 -1.38 -8.04
N ASN A 356 -20.32 -1.36 -9.01
CA ASN A 356 -21.49 -0.48 -9.06
C ASN A 356 -22.76 -1.30 -9.30
N ILE A 357 -23.91 -0.78 -8.89
CA ILE A 357 -25.22 -1.39 -9.12
C ILE A 357 -26.10 -0.35 -9.79
N GLU A 358 -26.67 -0.66 -10.94
CA GLU A 358 -27.53 0.22 -11.71
C GLU A 358 -28.74 0.67 -10.86
N GLY A 359 -29.04 1.99 -10.88
CA GLY A 359 -30.09 2.60 -10.07
C GLY A 359 -29.77 2.80 -8.58
N CYS A 360 -28.54 2.44 -8.12
CA CYS A 360 -28.11 2.62 -6.74
C CYS A 360 -26.87 3.49 -6.68
N PHE A 361 -26.93 4.67 -6.06
CA PHE A 361 -25.74 5.48 -5.84
C PHE A 361 -24.81 4.84 -4.80
N PRO A 362 -23.47 4.77 -5.06
CA PRO A 362 -22.51 4.18 -4.12
C PRO A 362 -22.59 4.74 -2.69
N SER A 363 -22.79 6.07 -2.54
CA SER A 363 -22.92 6.72 -1.24
C SER A 363 -24.13 6.24 -0.45
N ASP A 364 -25.26 6.03 -1.13
CA ASP A 364 -26.52 5.61 -0.48
C ASP A 364 -26.42 4.16 -0.04
N LEU A 365 -25.83 3.30 -0.88
CA LEU A 365 -25.50 1.92 -0.50
C LEU A 365 -24.63 1.87 0.75
N ALA A 366 -23.55 2.69 0.80
CA ALA A 366 -22.66 2.69 1.96
C ALA A 366 -23.34 3.18 3.24
N GLN A 367 -24.21 4.20 3.15
CA GLN A 367 -24.97 4.69 4.31
C GLN A 367 -25.93 3.63 4.85
N LEU A 368 -26.60 2.89 3.98
CA LEU A 368 -27.50 1.80 4.39
C LEU A 368 -26.73 0.62 4.99
N LEU A 369 -25.59 0.26 4.40
CA LEU A 369 -24.70 -0.79 4.91
C LEU A 369 -24.14 -0.42 6.29
N ASP A 370 -23.70 0.85 6.50
CA ASP A 370 -23.27 1.34 7.81
C ASP A 370 -24.33 1.13 8.90
N LYS A 371 -25.61 1.47 8.61
CA LYS A 371 -26.72 1.22 9.54
C LYS A 371 -26.96 -0.27 9.84
N MET A 372 -26.45 -1.15 9.01
CA MET A 372 -26.46 -2.60 9.22
C MET A 372 -25.18 -3.12 9.87
N GLY A 373 -24.24 -2.24 10.27
CA GLY A 373 -22.97 -2.60 10.91
C GLY A 373 -21.86 -2.97 9.94
N VAL A 374 -22.03 -2.72 8.63
CA VAL A 374 -21.05 -3.07 7.60
C VAL A 374 -20.33 -1.79 7.11
N ALA A 375 -19.03 -1.69 7.38
CA ALA A 375 -18.20 -0.58 6.96
C ALA A 375 -17.57 -0.88 5.60
N VAL A 376 -17.92 -0.09 4.58
CA VAL A 376 -17.38 -0.17 3.21
C VAL A 376 -16.84 1.19 2.77
N ARG A 377 -16.08 1.21 1.68
CA ARG A 377 -15.60 2.44 1.05
C ARG A 377 -16.44 2.81 -0.16
N THR A 378 -16.62 4.11 -0.40
CA THR A 378 -17.19 4.64 -1.66
C THR A 378 -16.40 5.82 -2.16
N GLY A 379 -16.55 6.15 -3.45
CA GLY A 379 -15.95 7.30 -4.09
C GLY A 379 -14.89 6.96 -5.13
N LEU A 380 -13.95 7.88 -5.33
CA LEU A 380 -12.89 7.79 -6.35
C LEU A 380 -11.71 6.86 -5.95
N MET A 381 -11.64 6.39 -4.71
CA MET A 381 -10.53 5.59 -4.14
C MET A 381 -9.15 6.24 -4.36
N CYS A 382 -9.08 7.57 -4.50
CA CYS A 382 -7.89 8.32 -4.91
C CYS A 382 -7.26 7.80 -6.21
N CYS A 383 -8.10 7.40 -7.19
CA CYS A 383 -7.69 6.84 -8.47
C CYS A 383 -8.66 7.32 -9.58
N GLU A 384 -8.84 8.64 -9.69
CA GLU A 384 -9.83 9.26 -10.62
C GLU A 384 -9.58 8.91 -12.08
N PRO A 385 -8.32 8.85 -12.60
CA PRO A 385 -8.09 8.45 -13.99
C PRO A 385 -8.60 7.04 -14.32
N LEU A 386 -8.51 6.10 -13.36
CA LEU A 386 -9.06 4.75 -13.53
C LEU A 386 -10.59 4.76 -13.53
N MET A 387 -11.24 5.61 -12.71
CA MET A 387 -12.69 5.79 -12.76
C MET A 387 -13.13 6.29 -14.13
N THR A 388 -12.42 7.28 -14.67
CA THR A 388 -12.66 7.81 -16.03
C THR A 388 -12.49 6.72 -17.10
N ARG A 389 -11.45 5.87 -16.97
CA ARG A 389 -11.21 4.72 -17.88
C ARG A 389 -12.40 3.75 -17.91
N PHE A 390 -13.06 3.52 -16.78
CA PHE A 390 -14.25 2.67 -16.69
C PHE A 390 -15.56 3.43 -16.92
N GLY A 391 -15.53 4.73 -17.18
CA GLY A 391 -16.73 5.54 -17.45
C GLY A 391 -17.61 5.77 -16.24
N VAL A 392 -17.04 5.77 -15.03
CA VAL A 392 -17.78 5.96 -13.77
C VAL A 392 -17.20 7.10 -12.94
N THR A 393 -18.01 7.67 -12.06
CA THR A 393 -17.62 8.78 -11.17
C THR A 393 -17.29 8.31 -9.76
N SER A 394 -17.70 7.10 -9.40
CA SER A 394 -17.46 6.50 -8.07
C SER A 394 -17.78 5.01 -8.11
N MET A 395 -17.24 4.26 -7.14
CA MET A 395 -17.52 2.84 -6.92
C MET A 395 -17.79 2.57 -5.44
N VAL A 396 -18.43 1.44 -5.14
CA VAL A 396 -18.37 0.80 -3.81
C VAL A 396 -17.17 -0.13 -3.81
N ARG A 397 -16.36 -0.11 -2.74
CA ARG A 397 -15.25 -1.05 -2.55
C ARG A 397 -15.37 -1.76 -1.23
N VAL A 398 -15.23 -3.08 -1.24
CA VAL A 398 -15.04 -3.92 -0.07
C VAL A 398 -13.67 -4.57 -0.10
N SER A 399 -13.02 -4.66 1.04
CA SER A 399 -11.67 -5.22 1.16
C SER A 399 -11.51 -5.96 2.48
N PHE A 400 -10.97 -7.14 2.42
CA PHE A 400 -10.82 -8.08 3.53
C PHE A 400 -9.34 -8.24 3.88
N LEU A 401 -9.09 -8.63 5.14
CA LEU A 401 -7.78 -9.00 5.65
C LEU A 401 -7.89 -10.32 6.44
N PRO A 402 -6.78 -10.95 6.82
CA PRO A 402 -6.76 -12.26 7.49
C PRO A 402 -7.64 -12.43 8.74
N TYR A 403 -8.15 -11.35 9.31
CA TYR A 403 -9.11 -11.40 10.43
C TYR A 403 -10.58 -11.40 10.00
N ASN A 404 -10.86 -11.26 8.70
CA ASN A 404 -12.22 -11.35 8.18
C ASN A 404 -12.58 -12.80 7.84
N THR A 405 -13.87 -13.10 7.86
CA THR A 405 -14.40 -14.45 7.66
C THR A 405 -15.34 -14.51 6.46
N LEU A 406 -15.55 -15.72 5.93
CA LEU A 406 -16.60 -15.97 4.92
C LEU A 406 -17.99 -15.57 5.45
N GLN A 407 -18.28 -15.78 6.73
CA GLN A 407 -19.54 -15.35 7.34
C GLN A 407 -19.76 -13.83 7.27
N GLU A 408 -18.69 -13.03 7.39
CA GLU A 408 -18.78 -11.58 7.20
C GLU A 408 -19.07 -11.22 5.73
N ALA A 409 -18.52 -11.96 4.77
CA ALA A 409 -18.86 -11.80 3.35
C ALA A 409 -20.31 -12.18 3.05
N GLU A 410 -20.82 -13.26 3.65
CA GLU A 410 -22.23 -13.67 3.56
C GLU A 410 -23.15 -12.60 4.15
N TYR A 411 -22.81 -12.09 5.34
CA TYR A 411 -23.58 -11.01 5.98
C TYR A 411 -23.57 -9.73 5.16
N PHE A 412 -22.42 -9.38 4.55
CA PHE A 412 -22.31 -8.24 3.64
C PHE A 412 -23.25 -8.40 2.43
N ILE A 413 -23.24 -9.54 1.74
CA ILE A 413 -24.13 -9.78 0.58
C ILE A 413 -25.60 -9.71 0.97
N ALA A 414 -25.99 -10.33 2.10
CA ALA A 414 -27.36 -10.24 2.60
C ALA A 414 -27.78 -8.78 2.89
N SER A 415 -26.89 -8.00 3.49
CA SER A 415 -27.08 -6.57 3.77
C SER A 415 -27.16 -5.74 2.49
N LEU A 416 -26.30 -6.03 1.51
CA LEU A 416 -26.28 -5.37 0.20
C LEU A 416 -27.58 -5.59 -0.55
N LEU A 417 -28.06 -6.83 -0.62
CA LEU A 417 -29.36 -7.18 -1.26
C LEU A 417 -30.53 -6.46 -0.60
N ARG A 418 -30.48 -6.30 0.74
CA ARG A 418 -31.48 -5.52 1.46
C ARG A 418 -31.40 -4.02 1.11
N ALA A 419 -30.19 -3.45 1.07
CA ALA A 419 -29.97 -2.05 0.71
C ALA A 419 -30.45 -1.76 -0.72
N VAL A 420 -30.13 -2.63 -1.69
CA VAL A 420 -30.59 -2.52 -3.08
C VAL A 420 -32.13 -2.49 -3.17
N ARG A 421 -32.82 -3.39 -2.43
CA ARG A 421 -34.31 -3.39 -2.39
C ARG A 421 -34.93 -2.12 -1.78
N MET A 422 -34.18 -1.41 -0.94
CA MET A 422 -34.65 -0.16 -0.32
C MET A 422 -34.43 1.04 -1.24
N LEU A 423 -33.50 0.96 -2.21
CA LEU A 423 -33.17 2.02 -3.13
C LEU A 423 -33.90 1.92 -4.48
N ARG A 424 -34.36 0.72 -4.85
CA ARG A 424 -35.20 0.44 -6.02
C ARG A 424 -36.68 0.37 -5.63
#